data_eabf04d1ade0ce256f6e61942e67d2d9
#
_entry.id   eabf04d1ade0ce256f6e61942e67d2d9
#
_cell.length_a   1.000
_cell.length_b   1.000
_cell.length_c   1.000
_cell.angle_alpha   90.00
_cell.angle_beta   90.00
_cell.angle_gamma   90.00
#
_symmetry.space_group_name_H-M   'P 1'
#
loop_
_entity.id
_entity.type
_entity.pdbx_description
1 polymer ?
#
loop_
_entity_poly.entity_id
_entity_poly.type
_entity_poly.pdbx_seq_one_letter_code
_entity_poly.pdbx_strand_id
1 'polypeptide(L)'
;MTDPIQKPEGLKLWLMAARAYSFPASIIPVLLGSVLAVLLNPGLQFNFINFALTLIGCILVQVGTNIINDIFDFDKGIDKEDKELGIPHGGSMVISLGFLSIKQMKTAAFVSLLISFLIGVYLFTQSGMWILYLSIFGLLSAIFYTAKPLALKYKALGDIQVIL
;
A
#
# COMPACT_ATOMS: atom_id res chain seq x y z
N MET A 1 -12.47 19.73 25.75
CA MET A 1 -11.65 20.33 24.68
C MET A 1 -10.51 19.34 24.42
N THR A 2 -10.53 18.64 23.31
CA THR A 2 -9.40 17.79 22.92
C THR A 2 -8.29 18.70 22.40
N ASP A 3 -7.08 18.55 22.94
CA ASP A 3 -5.92 19.28 22.44
C ASP A 3 -5.81 19.13 20.92
N PRO A 4 -5.43 20.20 20.20
CA PRO A 4 -5.25 20.11 18.76
C PRO A 4 -4.18 19.07 18.44
N ILE A 5 -4.51 18.15 17.51
CA ILE A 5 -3.58 17.11 17.07
C ILE A 5 -2.32 17.80 16.54
N GLN A 6 -1.19 17.63 17.23
CA GLN A 6 0.08 18.21 16.80
C GLN A 6 0.54 17.56 15.52
N LYS A 7 0.97 18.37 14.54
CA LYS A 7 1.51 17.89 13.28
C LYS A 7 2.84 17.16 13.53
N PRO A 8 2.93 15.87 13.17
CA PRO A 8 4.22 15.17 13.20
C PRO A 8 5.18 15.79 12.17
N GLU A 9 6.48 15.70 12.41
CA GLU A 9 7.48 16.22 11.50
C GLU A 9 8.30 15.12 10.83
N GLY A 10 8.88 15.45 9.68
CA GLY A 10 9.84 14.60 8.97
C GLY A 10 9.32 13.21 8.68
N LEU A 11 10.10 12.19 9.06
CA LEU A 11 9.79 10.78 8.81
C LEU A 11 8.48 10.33 9.45
N LYS A 12 8.16 10.80 10.67
CA LYS A 12 6.93 10.42 11.37
C LYS A 12 5.68 10.81 10.58
N LEU A 13 5.67 11.98 9.94
CA LEU A 13 4.58 12.43 9.10
C LEU A 13 4.36 11.51 7.90
N TRP A 14 5.45 11.11 7.23
CA TRP A 14 5.38 10.21 6.08
C TRP A 14 5.01 8.78 6.47
N LEU A 15 5.46 8.27 7.63
CA LEU A 15 5.03 6.98 8.16
C LEU A 15 3.52 6.98 8.50
N MET A 16 3.00 8.11 8.99
CA MET A 16 1.57 8.29 9.19
C MET A 16 0.82 8.27 7.86
N ALA A 17 1.27 9.03 6.86
CA ALA A 17 0.68 9.06 5.52
C ALA A 17 0.72 7.69 4.83
N ALA A 18 1.80 6.95 4.99
CA ALA A 18 1.98 5.60 4.46
C ALA A 18 1.16 4.53 5.21
N ARG A 19 0.56 4.89 6.36
CA ARG A 19 -0.11 3.94 7.27
C ARG A 19 0.82 2.79 7.67
N ALA A 20 2.02 3.12 8.19
CA ALA A 20 3.05 2.14 8.49
C ALA A 20 2.59 1.00 9.42
N TYR A 21 1.55 1.22 10.23
CA TYR A 21 0.92 0.19 11.05
C TYR A 21 0.32 -0.97 10.23
N SER A 22 0.05 -0.76 8.94
CA SER A 22 -0.49 -1.79 8.04
C SER A 22 0.58 -2.61 7.32
N PHE A 23 1.87 -2.25 7.42
CA PHE A 23 2.97 -2.96 6.74
C PHE A 23 3.07 -4.46 7.05
N PRO A 24 2.71 -4.95 8.26
CA PRO A 24 2.68 -6.39 8.51
C PRO A 24 1.84 -7.18 7.49
N ALA A 25 0.79 -6.58 6.92
CA ALA A 25 -0.03 -7.22 5.89
C ALA A 25 0.75 -7.56 4.61
N SER A 26 1.78 -6.78 4.25
CA SER A 26 2.68 -7.09 3.12
C SER A 26 3.92 -7.88 3.56
N ILE A 27 4.45 -7.62 4.75
CA ILE A 27 5.68 -8.25 5.23
C ILE A 27 5.45 -9.73 5.52
N ILE A 28 4.38 -10.08 6.25
CA ILE A 28 4.12 -11.46 6.69
C ILE A 28 3.98 -12.44 5.52
N PRO A 29 3.19 -12.16 4.45
CA PRO A 29 3.11 -13.06 3.30
C PRO A 29 4.44 -13.27 2.58
N VAL A 30 5.25 -12.21 2.45
CA VAL A 30 6.58 -12.32 1.81
C VAL A 30 7.51 -13.20 2.65
N LEU A 31 7.52 -13.02 3.97
CA LEU A 31 8.32 -13.86 4.88
C LEU A 31 7.85 -15.32 4.82
N LEU A 32 6.54 -15.54 4.94
CA LEU A 32 5.96 -16.88 4.92
C LEU A 32 6.24 -17.61 3.61
N GLY A 33 6.00 -16.94 2.47
CA GLY A 33 6.27 -17.48 1.15
C GLY A 33 7.74 -17.82 0.96
N SER A 34 8.65 -16.98 1.46
CA SER A 34 10.10 -17.22 1.40
C SER A 34 10.52 -18.42 2.24
N VAL A 35 9.99 -18.55 3.45
CA VAL A 35 10.24 -19.72 4.32
C VAL A 35 9.71 -21.00 3.67
N LEU A 36 8.48 -20.98 3.17
CA LEU A 36 7.89 -22.13 2.49
C LEU A 36 8.68 -22.53 1.22
N ALA A 37 9.17 -21.56 0.44
CA ALA A 37 9.98 -21.85 -0.73
C ALA A 37 11.25 -22.62 -0.37
N VAL A 38 11.94 -22.23 0.70
CA VAL A 38 13.14 -22.94 1.18
C VAL A 38 12.81 -24.32 1.74
N LEU A 39 11.73 -24.44 2.52
CA LEU A 39 11.34 -25.71 3.15
C LEU A 39 10.86 -26.75 2.13
N LEU A 40 10.13 -26.31 1.10
CA LEU A 40 9.53 -27.21 0.11
C LEU A 40 10.48 -27.57 -1.03
N ASN A 41 11.61 -26.86 -1.18
CA ASN A 41 12.59 -27.10 -2.23
C ASN A 41 13.99 -27.33 -1.65
N PRO A 42 14.30 -28.55 -1.18
CA PRO A 42 15.63 -28.87 -0.68
C PRO A 42 16.67 -28.61 -1.79
N GLY A 43 17.66 -27.78 -1.50
CA GLY A 43 18.69 -27.36 -2.47
C GLY A 43 18.45 -26.01 -3.15
N LEU A 44 17.33 -25.33 -2.84
CA LEU A 44 17.11 -23.96 -3.28
C LEU A 44 18.19 -23.03 -2.70
N GLN A 45 18.92 -22.37 -3.58
CA GLN A 45 19.84 -21.31 -3.15
C GLN A 45 19.03 -20.02 -2.90
N PHE A 46 18.96 -19.61 -1.63
CA PHE A 46 18.21 -18.43 -1.24
C PHE A 46 18.89 -17.15 -1.75
N ASN A 47 18.19 -16.37 -2.54
CA ASN A 47 18.67 -15.10 -3.07
C ASN A 47 18.18 -13.93 -2.21
N PHE A 48 19.05 -13.43 -1.32
CA PHE A 48 18.74 -12.31 -0.42
C PHE A 48 18.39 -11.00 -1.16
N ILE A 49 18.98 -10.76 -2.32
CA ILE A 49 18.70 -9.55 -3.11
C ILE A 49 17.26 -9.60 -3.62
N ASN A 50 16.88 -10.71 -4.25
CA ASN A 50 15.51 -10.88 -4.76
C ASN A 50 14.49 -10.87 -3.62
N PHE A 51 14.80 -11.47 -2.47
CA PHE A 51 13.96 -11.39 -1.28
C PHE A 51 13.79 -9.95 -0.79
N ALA A 52 14.88 -9.20 -0.61
CA ALA A 52 14.83 -7.81 -0.16
C ALA A 52 14.05 -6.92 -1.15
N LEU A 53 14.28 -7.09 -2.47
CA LEU A 53 13.57 -6.36 -3.50
C LEU A 53 12.06 -6.70 -3.49
N THR A 54 11.69 -7.97 -3.33
CA THR A 54 10.29 -8.38 -3.20
C THR A 54 9.65 -7.71 -1.99
N LEU A 55 10.30 -7.72 -0.85
CA LEU A 55 9.80 -7.10 0.38
C LEU A 55 9.61 -5.59 0.20
N ILE A 56 10.61 -4.90 -0.32
CA ILE A 56 10.56 -3.46 -0.59
C ILE A 56 9.46 -3.15 -1.60
N GLY A 57 9.39 -3.92 -2.69
CA GLY A 57 8.37 -3.76 -3.74
C GLY A 57 6.95 -3.88 -3.19
N CYS A 58 6.68 -4.91 -2.38
CA CYS A 58 5.36 -5.09 -1.76
C CYS A 58 5.01 -3.97 -0.79
N ILE A 59 5.96 -3.51 0.04
CA ILE A 59 5.75 -2.35 0.93
C ILE A 59 5.45 -1.09 0.11
N LEU A 60 6.16 -0.85 -0.99
CA LEU A 60 5.94 0.33 -1.83
C LEU A 60 4.59 0.30 -2.53
N VAL A 61 4.10 -0.86 -2.99
CA VAL A 61 2.72 -1.00 -3.49
C VAL A 61 1.73 -0.64 -2.40
N GLN A 62 1.92 -1.15 -1.19
CA GLN A 62 1.03 -0.85 -0.07
C GLN A 62 1.03 0.63 0.30
N VAL A 63 2.20 1.28 0.34
CA VAL A 63 2.33 2.74 0.55
C VAL A 63 1.55 3.50 -0.52
N GLY A 64 1.78 3.20 -1.78
CA GLY A 64 1.07 3.83 -2.90
C GLY A 64 -0.44 3.66 -2.81
N THR A 65 -0.91 2.45 -2.51
CA THR A 65 -2.34 2.12 -2.35
C THR A 65 -2.96 2.88 -1.18
N ASN A 66 -2.30 2.91 -0.02
CA ASN A 66 -2.78 3.64 1.15
C ASN A 66 -2.92 5.14 0.87
N ILE A 67 -1.92 5.73 0.20
CA ILE A 67 -1.94 7.15 -0.17
C ILE A 67 -3.05 7.45 -1.18
N ILE A 68 -3.21 6.61 -2.22
CA ILE A 68 -4.30 6.76 -3.19
C ILE A 68 -5.65 6.69 -2.48
N ASN A 69 -5.81 5.73 -1.59
CA ASN A 69 -7.03 5.58 -0.80
C ASN A 69 -7.36 6.86 -0.01
N ASP A 70 -6.38 7.45 0.69
CA ASP A 70 -6.59 8.70 1.44
C ASP A 70 -6.98 9.88 0.54
N ILE A 71 -6.41 9.97 -0.68
CA ILE A 71 -6.78 11.01 -1.64
C ILE A 71 -8.25 10.84 -2.05
N PHE A 72 -8.69 9.62 -2.36
CA PHE A 72 -10.07 9.37 -2.79
C PHE A 72 -11.07 9.55 -1.63
N ASP A 73 -10.72 9.17 -0.40
CA ASP A 73 -11.57 9.38 0.78
C ASP A 73 -11.75 10.89 1.05
N PHE A 74 -10.68 11.66 0.92
CA PHE A 74 -10.72 13.11 1.03
C PHE A 74 -11.61 13.75 -0.07
N ASP A 75 -11.40 13.36 -1.34
CA ASP A 75 -12.17 13.88 -2.48
C ASP A 75 -13.67 13.55 -2.38
N LYS A 76 -14.03 12.43 -1.75
CA LYS A 76 -15.43 12.03 -1.49
C LYS A 76 -16.02 12.62 -0.21
N GLY A 77 -15.23 13.29 0.60
CA GLY A 77 -15.67 13.87 1.87
C GLY A 77 -15.88 12.87 3.01
N ILE A 78 -15.51 11.59 2.83
CA ILE A 78 -15.67 10.53 3.85
C ILE A 78 -14.95 10.90 5.13
N ASP A 79 -13.74 11.42 5.05
CA ASP A 79 -12.96 11.87 6.21
C ASP A 79 -13.68 12.95 7.06
N LYS A 80 -14.50 13.80 6.42
CA LYS A 80 -15.27 14.83 7.11
C LYS A 80 -16.49 14.23 7.81
N GLU A 81 -17.19 13.35 7.10
CA GLU A 81 -18.38 12.66 7.62
C GLU A 81 -18.02 11.79 8.81
N ASP A 82 -16.97 11.00 8.73
CA ASP A 82 -16.47 10.19 9.83
C ASP A 82 -16.13 11.04 11.05
N LYS A 83 -15.46 12.18 10.85
CA LYS A 83 -15.10 13.10 11.92
C LYS A 83 -16.34 13.70 12.61
N GLU A 84 -17.36 14.05 11.85
CA GLU A 84 -18.63 14.59 12.38
C GLU A 84 -19.40 13.53 13.15
N LEU A 85 -19.36 12.27 12.72
CA LEU A 85 -20.02 11.14 13.35
C LEU A 85 -19.22 10.53 14.52
N GLY A 86 -17.97 10.97 14.73
CA GLY A 86 -17.09 10.42 15.77
C GLY A 86 -16.65 8.97 15.50
N ILE A 87 -16.69 8.52 14.24
CA ILE A 87 -16.31 7.17 13.84
C ILE A 87 -14.77 7.07 13.74
N PRO A 88 -14.15 5.97 14.23
CA PRO A 88 -12.73 5.78 14.06
C PRO A 88 -12.35 5.69 12.55
N HIS A 89 -11.40 6.51 12.13
CA HIS A 89 -10.99 6.58 10.73
C HIS A 89 -10.07 5.43 10.34
N GLY A 90 -10.33 4.83 9.19
CA GLY A 90 -9.40 3.89 8.55
C GLY A 90 -8.23 4.60 7.84
N GLY A 91 -8.32 5.90 7.60
CA GLY A 91 -7.36 6.72 6.87
C GLY A 91 -6.26 7.34 7.74
N SER A 92 -5.24 7.95 7.07
CA SER A 92 -4.19 8.68 7.77
C SER A 92 -4.60 10.09 8.21
N MET A 93 -5.68 10.64 7.63
CA MET A 93 -6.20 11.99 7.86
C MET A 93 -5.22 13.13 7.54
N VAL A 94 -4.04 12.86 7.00
CA VAL A 94 -2.99 13.88 6.79
C VAL A 94 -3.42 15.00 5.83
N ILE A 95 -4.33 14.72 4.87
CA ILE A 95 -4.90 15.71 3.96
C ILE A 95 -5.95 16.53 4.68
N SER A 96 -6.88 15.89 5.37
CA SER A 96 -7.99 16.52 6.09
C SER A 96 -7.53 17.38 7.27
N LEU A 97 -6.38 17.05 7.86
CA LEU A 97 -5.72 17.84 8.89
C LEU A 97 -4.84 18.96 8.31
N GLY A 98 -4.69 19.04 6.99
CA GLY A 98 -3.83 20.03 6.33
C GLY A 98 -2.33 19.80 6.53
N PHE A 99 -1.91 18.59 6.93
CA PHE A 99 -0.51 18.26 7.17
C PHE A 99 0.28 18.07 5.89
N LEU A 100 -0.36 17.44 4.88
CA LEU A 100 0.17 17.24 3.53
C LEU A 100 -0.84 17.70 2.49
N SER A 101 -0.34 18.30 1.41
CA SER A 101 -1.17 18.68 0.27
C SER A 101 -1.49 17.46 -0.62
N ILE A 102 -2.61 17.52 -1.34
CA ILE A 102 -2.98 16.50 -2.34
C ILE A 102 -1.86 16.31 -3.37
N LYS A 103 -1.17 17.40 -3.77
CA LYS A 103 -0.05 17.32 -4.72
C LYS A 103 1.12 16.50 -4.14
N GLN A 104 1.49 16.72 -2.89
CA GLN A 104 2.54 15.92 -2.23
C GLN A 104 2.15 14.46 -2.13
N MET A 105 0.90 14.17 -1.76
CA MET A 105 0.39 12.80 -1.68
C MET A 105 0.37 12.12 -3.06
N LYS A 106 -0.13 12.79 -4.11
CA LYS A 106 -0.10 12.25 -5.49
C LYS A 106 1.33 11.95 -5.95
N THR A 107 2.27 12.84 -5.68
CA THR A 107 3.69 12.62 -6.03
C THR A 107 4.26 11.42 -5.28
N ALA A 108 4.00 11.31 -3.97
CA ALA A 108 4.49 10.19 -3.16
C ALA A 108 3.90 8.85 -3.63
N ALA A 109 2.59 8.79 -3.93
CA ALA A 109 1.95 7.61 -4.48
C ALA A 109 2.56 7.21 -5.82
N PHE A 110 2.72 8.16 -6.73
CA PHE A 110 3.33 7.90 -8.04
C PHE A 110 4.75 7.36 -7.92
N VAL A 111 5.60 8.01 -7.11
CA VAL A 111 6.99 7.58 -6.90
C VAL A 111 7.05 6.18 -6.29
N SER A 112 6.23 5.89 -5.27
CA SER A 112 6.18 4.56 -4.64
C SER A 112 5.78 3.48 -5.65
N LEU A 113 4.73 3.70 -6.43
CA LEU A 113 4.27 2.73 -7.43
C LEU A 113 5.26 2.58 -8.58
N LEU A 114 5.89 3.67 -9.02
CA LEU A 114 6.92 3.62 -10.08
C LEU A 114 8.13 2.79 -9.65
N ILE A 115 8.65 3.02 -8.43
CA ILE A 115 9.78 2.24 -7.92
C ILE A 115 9.38 0.77 -7.77
N SER A 116 8.20 0.48 -7.23
CA SER A 116 7.71 -0.89 -7.13
C SER A 116 7.57 -1.56 -8.50
N PHE A 117 7.06 -0.84 -9.50
CA PHE A 117 6.98 -1.33 -10.88
C PHE A 117 8.37 -1.69 -11.45
N LEU A 118 9.37 -0.82 -11.27
CA LEU A 118 10.74 -1.07 -11.72
C LEU A 118 11.35 -2.29 -11.02
N ILE A 119 11.10 -2.46 -9.72
CA ILE A 119 11.48 -3.67 -8.98
C ILE A 119 10.79 -4.90 -9.58
N GLY A 120 9.49 -4.83 -9.87
CA GLY A 120 8.74 -5.91 -10.49
C GLY A 120 9.31 -6.31 -11.87
N VAL A 121 9.69 -5.32 -12.70
CA VAL A 121 10.35 -5.57 -13.99
C VAL A 121 11.69 -6.28 -13.79
N TYR A 122 12.50 -5.85 -12.84
CA TYR A 122 13.76 -6.53 -12.52
C TYR A 122 13.49 -7.98 -12.07
N LEU A 123 12.60 -8.20 -11.11
CA LEU A 123 12.28 -9.53 -10.62
C LEU A 123 11.72 -10.44 -11.71
N PHE A 124 10.96 -9.90 -12.66
CA PHE A 124 10.50 -10.62 -13.83
C PHE A 124 11.69 -11.18 -14.65
N THR A 125 12.75 -10.39 -14.86
CA THR A 125 13.93 -10.86 -15.58
C THR A 125 14.67 -11.99 -14.85
N GLN A 126 14.52 -12.09 -13.54
CA GLN A 126 15.16 -13.11 -12.70
C GLN A 126 14.32 -14.38 -12.51
N SER A 127 13.00 -14.24 -12.46
CA SER A 127 12.09 -15.30 -12.01
C SER A 127 10.98 -15.67 -13.02
N GLY A 128 10.98 -15.01 -14.18
CA GLY A 128 10.13 -15.36 -15.33
C GLY A 128 8.69 -14.83 -15.25
N MET A 129 7.85 -15.34 -16.17
CA MET A 129 6.53 -14.77 -16.49
C MET A 129 5.54 -14.73 -15.33
N TRP A 130 5.62 -15.64 -14.36
CA TRP A 130 4.72 -15.65 -13.22
C TRP A 130 4.81 -14.38 -12.37
N ILE A 131 6.03 -13.85 -12.19
CA ILE A 131 6.24 -12.59 -11.47
C ILE A 131 5.56 -11.44 -12.21
N LEU A 132 5.64 -11.40 -13.54
CA LEU A 132 4.98 -10.37 -14.33
C LEU A 132 3.45 -10.42 -14.16
N TYR A 133 2.85 -11.61 -14.27
CA TYR A 133 1.40 -11.76 -14.07
C TYR A 133 0.95 -11.35 -12.68
N LEU A 134 1.66 -11.79 -11.63
CA LEU A 134 1.36 -11.43 -10.25
C LEU A 134 1.55 -9.93 -10.00
N SER A 135 2.60 -9.31 -10.57
CA SER A 135 2.84 -7.87 -10.43
C SER A 135 1.77 -7.04 -11.11
N ILE A 136 1.34 -7.41 -12.32
CA ILE A 136 0.24 -6.73 -13.03
C ILE A 136 -1.06 -6.90 -12.25
N PHE A 137 -1.38 -8.12 -11.81
CA PHE A 137 -2.58 -8.39 -11.03
C PHE A 137 -2.60 -7.57 -9.73
N GLY A 138 -1.49 -7.56 -8.98
CA GLY A 138 -1.37 -6.79 -7.74
C GLY A 138 -1.50 -5.28 -7.97
N LEU A 139 -0.88 -4.74 -9.02
CA LEU A 139 -0.97 -3.32 -9.35
C LEU A 139 -2.40 -2.93 -9.75
N LEU A 140 -3.05 -3.72 -10.60
CA LEU A 140 -4.46 -3.49 -10.99
C LEU A 140 -5.40 -3.59 -9.79
N SER A 141 -5.19 -4.58 -8.93
CA SER A 141 -5.95 -4.74 -7.69
C SER A 141 -5.79 -3.52 -6.78
N ALA A 142 -4.57 -3.02 -6.59
CA ALA A 142 -4.28 -1.83 -5.80
C ALA A 142 -4.99 -0.58 -6.34
N ILE A 143 -4.98 -0.38 -7.65
CA ILE A 143 -5.63 0.76 -8.29
C ILE A 143 -7.16 0.63 -8.18
N PHE A 144 -7.72 -0.51 -8.58
CA PHE A 144 -9.17 -0.71 -8.65
C PHE A 144 -9.85 -0.92 -7.30
N TYR A 145 -9.07 -1.12 -6.24
CA TYR A 145 -9.61 -1.09 -4.88
C TYR A 145 -10.37 0.21 -4.60
N THR A 146 -9.81 1.34 -5.02
CA THR A 146 -10.38 2.67 -4.74
C THR A 146 -10.83 3.40 -6.00
N ALA A 147 -10.14 3.22 -7.14
CA ALA A 147 -10.40 3.95 -8.38
C ALA A 147 -11.52 3.34 -9.22
N LYS A 148 -12.21 4.20 -9.99
CA LYS A 148 -13.15 3.76 -11.03
C LYS A 148 -12.40 2.99 -12.15
N PRO A 149 -13.05 2.03 -12.85
CA PRO A 149 -14.49 1.76 -12.82
C PRO A 149 -14.95 0.84 -11.68
N LEU A 150 -14.05 0.07 -11.04
CA LEU A 150 -14.47 -0.93 -10.07
C LEU A 150 -14.75 -0.33 -8.69
N ALA A 151 -13.81 0.44 -8.13
CA ALA A 151 -13.92 1.10 -6.84
C ALA A 151 -14.49 0.16 -5.75
N LEU A 152 -13.88 -1.03 -5.61
CA LEU A 152 -14.39 -2.17 -4.85
C LEU A 152 -14.62 -1.85 -3.38
N LYS A 153 -13.77 -1.00 -2.78
CA LYS A 153 -13.91 -0.50 -1.41
C LYS A 153 -15.32 0.06 -1.15
N TYR A 154 -15.84 0.84 -2.10
CA TYR A 154 -17.12 1.54 -1.92
C TYR A 154 -18.35 0.71 -2.30
N LYS A 155 -18.15 -0.53 -2.72
CA LYS A 155 -19.21 -1.49 -3.09
C LYS A 155 -19.34 -2.66 -2.11
N ALA A 156 -18.73 -2.53 -0.92
CA ALA A 156 -18.63 -3.61 0.07
C ALA A 156 -17.93 -4.89 -0.46
N LEU A 157 -17.12 -4.75 -1.53
CA LEU A 157 -16.34 -5.85 -2.11
C LEU A 157 -14.86 -5.78 -1.71
N GLY A 158 -14.49 -4.78 -0.89
CA GLY A 158 -13.11 -4.59 -0.43
C GLY A 158 -12.59 -5.78 0.38
N ASP A 159 -13.42 -6.35 1.25
CA ASP A 159 -13.04 -7.49 2.08
C ASP A 159 -12.72 -8.74 1.24
N ILE A 160 -13.50 -8.97 0.18
CA ILE A 160 -13.24 -10.08 -0.76
C ILE A 160 -11.90 -9.89 -1.47
N GLN A 161 -11.58 -8.66 -1.87
CA GLN A 161 -10.31 -8.38 -2.54
C GLN A 161 -9.10 -8.53 -1.61
N VAL A 162 -9.26 -8.26 -0.32
CA VAL A 162 -8.18 -8.42 0.67
C VAL A 162 -7.90 -9.89 0.98
N ILE A 163 -8.89 -10.77 0.81
CA ILE A 163 -8.76 -12.22 1.05
C ILE A 163 -8.15 -12.94 -0.16
N LEU A 164 -8.36 -12.44 -1.38
CA LEU A 164 -7.83 -12.99 -2.64
C LEU A 164 -6.39 -12.61 -2.88
#